data_6e0c42910903866a8c4f62a370bb2e2c
#
_entry.id   6e0c42910903866a8c4f62a370bb2e2c
#
_cell.length_a   1.000
_cell.length_b   1.000
_cell.length_c   1.000
_cell.angle_alpha   90.00
_cell.angle_beta   90.00
_cell.angle_gamma   90.00
#
_symmetry.space_group_name_H-M   'P 1'
#
loop_
_entity.id
_entity.type
_entity.pdbx_description
1 polymer ?
#
loop_
_entity_poly.entity_id
_entity_poly.type
_entity_poly.pdbx_seq_one_letter_code
_entity_poly.pdbx_strand_id
1 'polypeptide(L)'
;YGSDAIGGGINFKIKDPTFKFKKLITGSQNIQYNSSNNSKIYNLNVELGNKSISNISSFSFSSYDDLKSGAKRNKYPNFGLREEFVARDYINGKDVIIQNENPNKQVESGYSQLNLINKTNFKINDNNNVIYGIYYSKSSNIPRYDRLIQYSDFFSPRYSEWYYGPQKFLMNKLKLTFFNVNKLYDALAINISNQIINESRNDRKYQSNLLRSRTEKLNIYTINLDFDKKFDDKNEIYYGFELLFNKINS
;
A
#
# COMPACT_ATOMS: atom_id res chain seq x y z
N TYR A 1 -10.27 -16.89 -8.27
CA TYR A 1 -9.72 -16.41 -9.53
C TYR A 1 -10.90 -15.97 -10.39
N GLY A 2 -11.04 -14.65 -10.66
CA GLY A 2 -12.17 -14.11 -11.44
C GLY A 2 -12.02 -14.32 -12.95
N SER A 3 -13.05 -13.95 -13.69
CA SER A 3 -13.13 -14.05 -15.18
C SER A 3 -11.98 -13.34 -15.91
N ASP A 4 -11.30 -12.39 -15.25
CA ASP A 4 -10.25 -11.55 -15.86
C ASP A 4 -8.83 -12.10 -15.65
N ALA A 5 -8.67 -13.23 -14.96
CA ALA A 5 -7.36 -13.85 -14.68
C ALA A 5 -6.87 -14.75 -15.83
N ILE A 6 -6.88 -14.24 -17.08
CA ILE A 6 -6.54 -15.01 -18.30
C ILE A 6 -5.07 -15.47 -18.29
N GLY A 7 -4.16 -14.68 -17.73
CA GLY A 7 -2.71 -14.97 -17.71
C GLY A 7 -2.20 -15.63 -16.44
N GLY A 8 -3.05 -15.78 -15.42
CA GLY A 8 -2.69 -16.29 -14.09
C GLY A 8 -2.92 -15.27 -12.98
N GLY A 9 -2.69 -15.68 -11.74
CA GLY A 9 -2.85 -14.84 -10.55
C GLY A 9 -1.70 -15.03 -9.56
N ILE A 10 -1.27 -13.93 -8.92
CA ILE A 10 -0.34 -13.95 -7.80
C ILE A 10 -1.13 -13.61 -6.53
N ASN A 11 -1.17 -14.54 -5.57
CA ASN A 11 -1.84 -14.34 -4.29
C ASN A 11 -0.84 -14.11 -3.17
N PHE A 12 -0.83 -12.90 -2.59
CA PHE A 12 -0.04 -12.57 -1.40
C PHE A 12 -0.85 -12.84 -0.13
N LYS A 13 -0.50 -13.89 0.58
CA LYS A 13 -1.16 -14.25 1.84
C LYS A 13 -0.37 -13.73 3.03
N ILE A 14 -0.92 -12.75 3.76
CA ILE A 14 -0.35 -12.27 5.01
C ILE A 14 -0.58 -13.33 6.10
N LYS A 15 0.46 -13.60 6.91
CA LYS A 15 0.42 -14.55 8.02
C LYS A 15 -0.79 -14.33 8.92
N ASP A 16 -1.49 -15.39 9.26
CA ASP A 16 -2.54 -15.39 10.26
C ASP A 16 -1.95 -15.65 11.65
N PRO A 17 -2.48 -15.02 12.73
CA PRO A 17 -2.07 -15.32 14.10
C PRO A 17 -2.40 -16.75 14.47
N THR A 18 -1.44 -17.46 15.09
CA THR A 18 -1.60 -18.86 15.51
C THR A 18 -1.66 -18.97 17.02
N PHE A 19 -2.56 -19.82 17.54
CA PHE A 19 -2.65 -20.11 18.97
C PHE A 19 -1.37 -20.78 19.49
N LYS A 20 -1.05 -20.55 20.75
CA LYS A 20 0.14 -21.09 21.43
C LYS A 20 -0.28 -21.86 22.67
N PHE A 21 0.43 -22.94 22.98
CA PHE A 21 0.15 -23.74 24.18
C PHE A 21 0.32 -22.95 25.48
N LYS A 22 1.32 -22.05 25.53
CA LYS A 22 1.60 -21.16 26.67
C LYS A 22 1.57 -19.71 26.15
N LYS A 23 1.34 -18.77 27.07
CA LYS A 23 1.47 -17.35 26.76
C LYS A 23 2.87 -17.09 26.20
N LEU A 24 2.95 -16.60 24.97
CA LEU A 24 4.19 -16.32 24.26
C LEU A 24 4.10 -14.94 23.64
N ILE A 25 5.19 -14.20 23.76
CA ILE A 25 5.40 -12.92 23.09
C ILE A 25 6.67 -13.07 22.27
N THR A 26 6.58 -12.82 20.97
CA THR A 26 7.73 -12.80 20.07
C THR A 26 7.68 -11.54 19.24
N GLY A 27 8.83 -11.08 18.79
CA GLY A 27 8.90 -9.89 17.93
C GLY A 27 10.13 -9.91 17.05
N SER A 28 10.08 -9.10 16.01
CA SER A 28 11.21 -8.81 15.14
C SER A 28 11.20 -7.34 14.76
N GLN A 29 12.39 -6.78 14.63
CA GLN A 29 12.58 -5.44 14.10
C GLN A 29 13.58 -5.48 12.94
N ASN A 30 13.37 -4.59 11.98
CA ASN A 30 14.31 -4.36 10.89
C ASN A 30 14.48 -2.86 10.71
N ILE A 31 15.75 -2.43 10.65
CA ILE A 31 16.12 -1.05 10.36
C ILE A 31 17.02 -1.09 9.13
N GLN A 32 16.65 -0.36 8.10
CA GLN A 32 17.39 -0.30 6.85
C GLN A 32 17.68 1.16 6.48
N TYR A 33 18.91 1.40 6.05
CA TYR A 33 19.34 2.66 5.45
C TYR A 33 19.92 2.39 4.06
N ASN A 34 19.53 3.21 3.09
CA ASN A 34 20.10 3.17 1.74
C ASN A 34 20.67 4.55 1.38
N SER A 35 21.95 4.60 1.04
CA SER A 35 22.65 5.84 0.71
C SER A 35 22.24 6.44 -0.65
N SER A 36 21.66 5.66 -1.55
CA SER A 36 21.24 6.11 -2.88
C SER A 36 20.19 7.22 -2.84
N ASN A 37 19.30 7.19 -1.85
CA ASN A 37 18.25 8.18 -1.64
C ASN A 37 18.05 8.51 -0.16
N ASN A 38 19.06 8.27 0.68
CA ASN A 38 19.00 8.45 2.14
C ASN A 38 17.75 7.81 2.78
N SER A 39 17.22 6.74 2.19
CA SER A 39 16.01 6.14 2.71
C SER A 39 16.25 5.49 4.05
N LYS A 40 15.26 5.69 4.93
CA LYS A 40 15.19 5.12 6.27
C LYS A 40 13.93 4.29 6.37
N ILE A 41 14.08 3.00 6.60
CA ILE A 41 12.97 2.06 6.71
C ILE A 41 13.04 1.40 8.08
N TYR A 42 11.95 1.49 8.80
CA TYR A 42 11.78 0.85 10.10
C TYR A 42 10.59 -0.08 10.06
N ASN A 43 10.79 -1.34 10.46
CA ASN A 43 9.72 -2.33 10.59
C ASN A 43 9.78 -2.95 11.97
N LEU A 44 8.62 -3.06 12.61
CA LEU A 44 8.42 -3.73 13.89
C LEU A 44 7.26 -4.70 13.76
N ASN A 45 7.49 -5.96 14.12
CA ASN A 45 6.45 -6.96 14.20
C ASN A 45 6.41 -7.54 15.60
N VAL A 46 5.22 -7.67 16.17
CA VAL A 46 4.98 -8.28 17.48
C VAL A 46 3.91 -9.34 17.31
N GLU A 47 4.17 -10.53 17.79
CA GLU A 47 3.23 -11.64 17.85
C GLU A 47 2.97 -12.02 19.30
N LEU A 48 1.70 -12.02 19.69
CA LEU A 48 1.22 -12.43 21.00
C LEU A 48 0.34 -13.64 20.84
N GLY A 49 0.41 -14.63 21.75
CA GLY A 49 -0.47 -15.78 21.67
C GLY A 49 -0.61 -16.51 22.98
N ASN A 50 -1.78 -17.11 23.14
CA ASN A 50 -2.08 -18.15 24.13
C ASN A 50 -3.03 -19.20 23.50
N LYS A 51 -3.68 -20.03 24.30
CA LYS A 51 -4.58 -21.12 23.82
C LYS A 51 -5.86 -20.60 23.17
N SER A 52 -6.31 -19.38 23.48
CA SER A 52 -7.63 -18.87 23.08
C SER A 52 -7.56 -17.61 22.22
N ILE A 53 -6.50 -16.84 22.34
CA ILE A 53 -6.32 -15.57 21.62
C ILE A 53 -4.89 -15.49 21.09
N SER A 54 -4.74 -15.06 19.85
CA SER A 54 -3.46 -14.71 19.26
C SER A 54 -3.56 -13.43 18.44
N ASN A 55 -2.49 -12.66 18.41
CA ASN A 55 -2.44 -11.36 17.72
C ASN A 55 -1.11 -11.21 16.99
N ILE A 56 -1.16 -10.60 15.82
CA ILE A 56 -0.01 -10.08 15.09
C ILE A 56 -0.22 -8.59 14.89
N SER A 57 0.73 -7.79 15.35
CA SER A 57 0.79 -6.35 15.08
C SER A 57 2.06 -6.04 14.29
N SER A 58 1.91 -5.31 13.18
CA SER A 58 3.01 -4.87 12.34
C SER A 58 2.94 -3.37 12.14
N PHE A 59 4.05 -2.72 12.35
CA PHE A 59 4.29 -1.31 12.08
C PHE A 59 5.41 -1.18 11.06
N SER A 60 5.23 -0.37 10.03
CA SER A 60 6.28 -0.02 9.08
C SER A 60 6.24 1.47 8.77
N PHE A 61 7.38 2.11 8.88
CA PHE A 61 7.57 3.49 8.45
C PHE A 61 8.74 3.55 7.48
N SER A 62 8.51 4.18 6.32
CA SER A 62 9.53 4.38 5.30
C SER A 62 9.59 5.86 4.94
N SER A 63 10.80 6.42 4.90
CA SER A 63 11.07 7.77 4.42
C SER A 63 12.11 7.68 3.31
N TYR A 64 11.79 8.22 2.17
CA TYR A 64 12.64 8.26 0.99
C TYR A 64 12.93 9.72 0.68
N ASP A 65 14.22 10.08 0.69
CA ASP A 65 14.69 11.35 0.14
C ASP A 65 14.69 11.30 -1.39
N ASP A 66 15.02 12.42 -2.01
CA ASP A 66 15.16 12.49 -3.46
C ASP A 66 16.16 11.46 -4.00
N LEU A 67 15.79 10.83 -5.09
CA LEU A 67 16.63 9.85 -5.78
C LEU A 67 17.93 10.49 -6.26
N LYS A 68 19.01 9.71 -6.26
CA LYS A 68 20.29 10.10 -6.85
C LYS A 68 20.59 9.21 -8.04
N SER A 69 20.82 9.83 -9.19
CA SER A 69 21.29 9.13 -10.38
C SER A 69 22.77 8.78 -10.28
N GLY A 70 23.19 7.70 -10.95
CA GLY A 70 24.62 7.33 -11.00
C GLY A 70 25.48 8.37 -11.70
N ALA A 71 26.73 8.52 -11.31
CA ALA A 71 27.66 9.49 -11.90
C ALA A 71 28.30 9.01 -13.22
N LYS A 72 28.38 7.69 -13.44
CA LYS A 72 28.99 7.12 -14.67
C LYS A 72 27.96 7.00 -15.78
N ARG A 73 28.07 7.80 -16.83
CA ARG A 73 27.16 7.89 -17.98
C ARG A 73 27.96 7.79 -19.28
N ASN A 74 28.16 6.57 -19.77
CA ASN A 74 29.03 6.39 -20.95
C ASN A 74 28.37 6.83 -22.26
N LYS A 75 27.10 6.47 -22.48
CA LYS A 75 26.40 6.67 -23.76
C LYS A 75 25.49 7.90 -23.76
N TYR A 76 24.93 8.24 -22.62
CA TYR A 76 23.95 9.33 -22.47
C TYR A 76 24.38 10.25 -21.31
N PRO A 77 25.25 11.24 -21.55
CA PRO A 77 25.88 12.04 -20.49
C PRO A 77 24.87 12.80 -19.63
N ASN A 78 23.75 13.22 -20.21
CA ASN A 78 22.72 13.99 -19.50
C ASN A 78 21.57 13.14 -18.95
N PHE A 79 21.61 11.82 -19.12
CA PHE A 79 20.55 10.95 -18.63
C PHE A 79 20.46 10.94 -17.10
N GLY A 80 19.27 11.26 -16.58
CA GLY A 80 19.00 11.29 -15.13
C GLY A 80 19.60 12.52 -14.43
N LEU A 81 20.06 13.55 -15.13
CA LEU A 81 20.39 14.85 -14.55
C LEU A 81 19.14 15.68 -14.35
N ARG A 82 19.09 16.40 -13.24
CA ARG A 82 18.13 17.45 -12.93
C ARG A 82 18.90 18.76 -12.73
N GLU A 83 19.08 19.51 -13.78
CA GLU A 83 19.91 20.72 -13.76
C GLU A 83 19.23 21.87 -13.02
N GLU A 84 17.89 21.93 -13.10
CA GLU A 84 17.10 22.96 -12.46
C GLU A 84 15.75 22.43 -11.99
N PHE A 85 15.09 23.14 -11.09
CA PHE A 85 13.74 22.82 -10.62
C PHE A 85 12.96 24.10 -10.30
N VAL A 86 11.65 23.99 -10.23
CA VAL A 86 10.78 25.11 -9.88
C VAL A 86 10.57 25.15 -8.36
N ALA A 87 10.73 26.33 -7.77
CA ALA A 87 10.33 26.57 -6.39
C ALA A 87 9.33 27.74 -6.31
N ARG A 88 8.51 27.74 -5.27
CA ARG A 88 7.60 28.85 -5.02
C ARG A 88 8.27 29.92 -4.18
N ASP A 89 8.39 31.12 -4.71
CA ASP A 89 8.71 32.31 -3.90
C ASP A 89 7.43 32.76 -3.19
N TYR A 90 7.32 32.45 -1.92
CA TYR A 90 6.14 32.77 -1.10
C TYR A 90 6.00 34.28 -0.78
N ILE A 91 7.09 35.05 -0.90
CA ILE A 91 7.05 36.50 -0.64
C ILE A 91 6.37 37.19 -1.83
N ASN A 92 6.79 36.86 -3.05
CA ASN A 92 6.29 37.50 -4.27
C ASN A 92 5.12 36.71 -4.89
N GLY A 93 4.79 35.53 -4.39
CA GLY A 93 3.75 34.66 -4.93
C GLY A 93 4.03 34.15 -6.35
N LYS A 94 5.29 34.11 -6.77
CA LYS A 94 5.73 33.68 -8.11
C LYS A 94 6.54 32.40 -8.06
N ASP A 95 6.52 31.66 -9.15
CA ASP A 95 7.40 30.53 -9.33
C ASP A 95 8.77 31.01 -9.83
N VAL A 96 9.85 30.48 -9.28
CA VAL A 96 11.23 30.77 -9.67
C VAL A 96 11.92 29.47 -10.06
N ILE A 97 12.76 29.55 -11.08
CA ILE A 97 13.61 28.43 -11.49
C ILE A 97 14.91 28.54 -10.69
N ILE A 98 15.23 27.45 -9.97
CA ILE A 98 16.44 27.34 -9.17
C ILE A 98 17.38 26.35 -9.84
N GLN A 99 18.65 26.76 -10.01
CA GLN A 99 19.71 25.86 -10.44
C GLN A 99 19.98 24.81 -9.35
N ASN A 100 20.02 23.55 -9.74
CA ASN A 100 20.26 22.46 -8.82
C ASN A 100 21.77 22.32 -8.56
N GLU A 101 22.21 22.60 -7.35
CA GLU A 101 23.63 22.48 -6.94
C GLU A 101 24.19 21.07 -7.13
N ASN A 102 23.33 20.06 -7.11
CA ASN A 102 23.68 18.66 -7.37
C ASN A 102 22.77 18.06 -8.47
N PRO A 103 23.11 18.19 -9.75
CA PRO A 103 22.27 17.68 -10.85
C PRO A 103 22.00 16.18 -10.82
N ASN A 104 22.81 15.39 -10.09
CA ASN A 104 22.52 13.98 -9.89
C ASN A 104 21.36 13.72 -8.92
N LYS A 105 21.01 14.70 -8.08
CA LYS A 105 19.86 14.62 -7.17
C LYS A 105 18.58 15.00 -7.93
N GLN A 106 17.66 14.06 -8.02
CA GLN A 106 16.36 14.23 -8.66
C GLN A 106 15.39 14.92 -7.70
N VAL A 107 15.56 16.21 -7.49
CA VAL A 107 14.75 17.04 -6.59
C VAL A 107 13.27 16.85 -6.88
N GLU A 108 12.46 16.76 -5.82
CA GLU A 108 11.02 16.46 -5.85
C GLU A 108 10.70 15.04 -6.33
N SER A 109 11.42 14.04 -5.80
CA SER A 109 11.09 12.63 -5.97
C SER A 109 10.89 11.88 -4.64
N GLY A 110 11.18 12.53 -3.50
CA GLY A 110 11.07 11.95 -2.16
C GLY A 110 9.64 11.87 -1.66
N TYR A 111 9.37 10.89 -0.78
CA TYR A 111 8.08 10.72 -0.07
C TYR A 111 8.25 9.86 1.16
N SER A 112 7.22 9.77 1.98
CA SER A 112 7.18 8.87 3.13
C SER A 112 5.89 8.06 3.16
N GLN A 113 5.93 6.90 3.84
CA GLN A 113 4.79 6.00 3.99
C GLN A 113 4.77 5.34 5.36
N LEU A 114 3.59 5.29 5.94
CA LEU A 114 3.26 4.58 7.16
C LEU A 114 2.33 3.42 6.85
N ASN A 115 2.63 2.21 7.38
CA ASN A 115 1.74 1.06 7.29
C ASN A 115 1.55 0.46 8.68
N LEU A 116 0.31 0.10 8.99
CA LEU A 116 -0.09 -0.57 10.22
C LEU A 116 -0.95 -1.79 9.86
N ILE A 117 -0.65 -2.93 10.47
CA ILE A 117 -1.46 -4.13 10.38
C ILE A 117 -1.68 -4.65 11.79
N ASN A 118 -2.91 -4.93 12.13
CA ASN A 118 -3.25 -5.67 13.34
C ASN A 118 -4.21 -6.78 12.97
N LYS A 119 -3.91 -8.01 13.39
CA LYS A 119 -4.79 -9.16 13.21
C LYS A 119 -4.92 -9.86 14.55
N THR A 120 -6.15 -10.12 14.97
CA THR A 120 -6.44 -10.89 16.19
C THR A 120 -7.28 -12.10 15.83
N ASN A 121 -6.84 -13.28 16.28
CA ASN A 121 -7.51 -14.54 16.13
C ASN A 121 -8.09 -14.96 17.47
N PHE A 122 -9.39 -15.19 17.52
CA PHE A 122 -10.14 -15.67 18.67
C PHE A 122 -10.59 -17.09 18.43
N LYS A 123 -10.29 -17.99 19.34
CA LYS A 123 -10.77 -19.35 19.33
C LYS A 123 -12.20 -19.37 19.91
N ILE A 124 -13.19 -19.77 19.11
CA ILE A 124 -14.55 -19.99 19.57
C ILE A 124 -14.62 -21.35 20.26
N ASN A 125 -14.10 -22.39 19.59
CA ASN A 125 -13.94 -23.75 20.08
C ASN A 125 -12.80 -24.43 19.30
N ASP A 126 -12.62 -25.75 19.44
CA ASP A 126 -11.51 -26.46 18.78
C ASP A 126 -11.63 -26.47 17.25
N ASN A 127 -12.84 -26.35 16.72
CA ASN A 127 -13.12 -26.41 15.27
C ASN A 127 -13.41 -25.04 14.65
N ASN A 128 -13.58 -23.99 15.45
CA ASN A 128 -14.06 -22.69 14.94
C ASN A 128 -13.23 -21.56 15.50
N ASN A 129 -12.88 -20.63 14.64
CA ASN A 129 -12.17 -19.42 15.02
C ASN A 129 -12.60 -18.19 14.21
N VAL A 130 -12.34 -17.03 14.78
CA VAL A 130 -12.62 -15.73 14.18
C VAL A 130 -11.33 -14.92 14.11
N ILE A 131 -10.99 -14.42 12.92
CA ILE A 131 -9.87 -13.48 12.75
C ILE A 131 -10.44 -12.14 12.34
N TYR A 132 -10.18 -11.11 13.16
CA TYR A 132 -10.42 -9.73 12.80
C TYR A 132 -9.10 -9.04 12.46
N GLY A 133 -9.05 -8.36 11.31
CA GLY A 133 -7.87 -7.67 10.81
C GLY A 133 -8.16 -6.22 10.46
N ILE A 134 -7.27 -5.32 10.88
CA ILE A 134 -7.22 -3.91 10.48
C ILE A 134 -5.93 -3.69 9.71
N TYR A 135 -6.04 -3.05 8.55
CA TYR A 135 -4.94 -2.69 7.68
C TYR A 135 -5.04 -1.20 7.37
N TYR A 136 -4.01 -0.46 7.69
CA TYR A 136 -3.95 0.97 7.45
C TYR A 136 -2.66 1.35 6.74
N SER A 137 -2.77 2.16 5.71
CA SER A 137 -1.62 2.76 5.01
C SER A 137 -1.89 4.23 4.74
N LYS A 138 -0.84 5.05 4.89
CA LYS A 138 -0.88 6.48 4.54
C LYS A 138 0.47 6.89 3.98
N SER A 139 0.46 7.57 2.82
CA SER A 139 1.64 8.24 2.29
C SER A 139 1.65 9.75 2.62
N SER A 140 2.80 10.38 2.49
CA SER A 140 2.89 11.81 2.20
C SER A 140 2.44 12.09 0.75
N ASN A 141 2.54 13.32 0.28
CA ASN A 141 2.48 13.60 -1.14
C ASN A 141 3.60 12.81 -1.86
N ILE A 142 3.27 12.26 -3.03
CA ILE A 142 4.19 11.48 -3.88
C ILE A 142 4.39 12.25 -5.18
N PRO A 143 5.50 12.99 -5.32
CA PRO A 143 5.74 13.80 -6.50
C PRO A 143 5.84 12.96 -7.77
N ARG A 144 5.31 13.47 -8.86
CA ARG A 144 5.42 12.91 -10.20
C ARG A 144 6.62 13.52 -10.92
N TYR A 145 7.81 13.03 -10.60
CA TYR A 145 9.07 13.49 -11.17
C TYR A 145 9.04 13.57 -12.69
N ASP A 146 8.46 12.55 -13.35
CA ASP A 146 8.30 12.50 -14.81
C ASP A 146 7.46 13.65 -15.39
N ARG A 147 6.63 14.31 -14.59
CA ARG A 147 5.84 15.50 -14.98
C ARG A 147 6.57 16.79 -14.67
N LEU A 148 7.31 16.80 -13.57
CA LEU A 148 8.04 17.99 -13.10
C LEU A 148 9.29 18.31 -13.95
N ILE A 149 9.76 17.36 -14.76
CA ILE A 149 10.86 17.56 -15.71
C ILE A 149 10.39 17.94 -17.13
N GLN A 150 9.08 18.14 -17.34
CA GLN A 150 8.55 18.48 -18.65
C GLN A 150 8.62 19.99 -18.91
N TYR A 151 9.06 20.33 -20.10
CA TYR A 151 9.09 21.69 -20.61
C TYR A 151 8.03 21.91 -21.70
N SER A 152 7.58 23.13 -21.86
CA SER A 152 6.74 23.55 -22.98
C SER A 152 7.60 23.84 -24.21
N ASP A 153 6.95 24.05 -25.36
CA ASP A 153 7.62 24.44 -26.62
C ASP A 153 8.41 25.75 -26.52
N PHE A 154 8.14 26.57 -25.48
CA PHE A 154 8.87 27.83 -25.19
C PHE A 154 9.98 27.65 -24.14
N PHE A 155 10.48 26.44 -23.94
CA PHE A 155 11.53 26.11 -22.96
C PHE A 155 11.25 26.56 -21.52
N SER A 156 9.99 26.74 -21.16
CA SER A 156 9.59 27.00 -19.78
C SER A 156 9.08 25.71 -19.12
N PRO A 157 9.25 25.53 -17.79
CA PRO A 157 8.69 24.38 -17.09
C PRO A 157 7.18 24.28 -17.32
N ARG A 158 6.66 23.08 -17.51
CA ARG A 158 5.23 22.87 -17.76
C ARG A 158 4.42 22.92 -16.48
N TYR A 159 4.98 22.38 -15.39
CA TYR A 159 4.36 22.29 -14.08
C TYR A 159 5.29 22.79 -13.00
N SER A 160 4.74 23.48 -12.01
CA SER A 160 5.42 23.83 -10.77
C SER A 160 5.16 22.78 -9.68
N GLU A 161 4.00 22.14 -9.71
CA GLU A 161 3.65 21.07 -8.81
C GLU A 161 2.91 19.98 -9.57
N TRP A 162 3.27 18.73 -9.28
CA TRP A 162 2.53 17.58 -9.75
C TRP A 162 2.78 16.40 -8.80
N TYR A 163 1.75 15.97 -8.06
CA TYR A 163 1.88 14.90 -7.08
C TYR A 163 0.57 14.14 -6.91
N TYR A 164 0.69 12.89 -6.48
CA TYR A 164 -0.38 12.10 -5.92
C TYR A 164 -0.41 12.24 -4.41
N GLY A 165 -1.58 12.11 -3.78
CA GLY A 165 -1.70 11.97 -2.35
C GLY A 165 -1.99 13.24 -1.56
N PRO A 166 -1.99 13.10 -0.22
CA PRO A 166 -1.67 11.86 0.49
C PRO A 166 -2.63 10.73 0.15
N GLN A 167 -2.10 9.54 -0.16
CA GLN A 167 -2.91 8.35 -0.34
C GLN A 167 -3.24 7.76 1.03
N LYS A 168 -4.48 7.29 1.21
CA LYS A 168 -4.92 6.63 2.43
C LYS A 168 -5.66 5.36 2.08
N PHE A 169 -5.34 4.29 2.76
CA PHE A 169 -6.01 3.00 2.67
C PHE A 169 -6.37 2.52 4.07
N LEU A 170 -7.62 2.12 4.27
CA LEU A 170 -8.08 1.45 5.48
C LEU A 170 -8.91 0.24 5.06
N MET A 171 -8.55 -0.94 5.58
CA MET A 171 -9.35 -2.14 5.40
C MET A 171 -9.63 -2.79 6.75
N ASN A 172 -10.90 -3.12 6.98
CA ASN A 172 -11.36 -4.00 8.03
C ASN A 172 -11.73 -5.33 7.41
N LYS A 173 -11.25 -6.43 7.98
CA LYS A 173 -11.54 -7.78 7.50
C LYS A 173 -11.92 -8.69 8.65
N LEU A 174 -13.05 -9.36 8.52
CA LEU A 174 -13.50 -10.43 9.41
C LEU A 174 -13.43 -11.74 8.63
N LYS A 175 -12.75 -12.75 9.19
CA LYS A 175 -12.71 -14.11 8.66
C LYS A 175 -13.22 -15.07 9.72
N LEU A 176 -14.27 -15.81 9.41
CA LEU A 176 -14.81 -16.90 10.21
C LEU A 176 -14.39 -18.21 9.56
N THR A 177 -13.87 -19.15 10.33
CA THR A 177 -13.51 -20.47 9.82
C THR A 177 -14.22 -21.53 10.65
N PHE A 178 -14.87 -22.47 9.96
CA PHE A 178 -15.61 -23.57 10.53
C PHE A 178 -15.06 -24.87 9.96
N PHE A 179 -14.62 -25.78 10.84
CA PHE A 179 -14.24 -27.15 10.48
C PHE A 179 -15.31 -28.08 11.06
N ASN A 180 -16.24 -28.50 10.22
CA ASN A 180 -17.36 -29.33 10.66
C ASN A 180 -17.84 -30.24 9.52
N VAL A 181 -17.49 -31.49 9.57
CA VAL A 181 -17.83 -32.49 8.55
C VAL A 181 -19.34 -32.66 8.46
N ASN A 182 -19.93 -32.29 7.35
CA ASN A 182 -21.34 -32.45 7.04
C ASN A 182 -21.55 -32.75 5.54
N LYS A 183 -22.80 -32.83 5.09
CA LYS A 183 -23.11 -33.15 3.68
C LYS A 183 -22.64 -32.09 2.70
N LEU A 184 -22.55 -30.83 3.14
CA LEU A 184 -22.21 -29.69 2.25
C LEU A 184 -20.72 -29.38 2.29
N TYR A 185 -20.09 -29.38 3.46
CA TYR A 185 -18.68 -29.01 3.59
C TYR A 185 -17.98 -29.74 4.74
N ASP A 186 -16.67 -29.82 4.68
CA ASP A 186 -15.80 -30.22 5.76
C ASP A 186 -15.09 -28.99 6.35
N ALA A 187 -14.84 -27.98 5.50
CA ALA A 187 -14.40 -26.66 5.93
C ALA A 187 -15.21 -25.56 5.23
N LEU A 188 -15.52 -24.50 5.98
CA LEU A 188 -16.16 -23.29 5.48
C LEU A 188 -15.38 -22.07 5.97
N ALA A 189 -14.98 -21.19 5.04
CA ALA A 189 -14.44 -19.88 5.36
C ALA A 189 -15.38 -18.77 4.88
N ILE A 190 -15.78 -17.90 5.80
CA ILE A 190 -16.56 -16.70 5.51
C ILE A 190 -15.63 -15.50 5.67
N ASN A 191 -15.44 -14.73 4.61
CA ASN A 191 -14.66 -13.51 4.62
C ASN A 191 -15.56 -12.31 4.35
N ILE A 192 -15.55 -11.35 5.26
CA ILE A 192 -16.27 -10.07 5.11
C ILE A 192 -15.24 -8.96 5.20
N SER A 193 -15.22 -8.05 4.22
CA SER A 193 -14.33 -6.89 4.31
C SER A 193 -14.98 -5.59 3.87
N ASN A 194 -14.48 -4.50 4.45
CA ASN A 194 -14.72 -3.14 4.00
C ASN A 194 -13.38 -2.46 3.75
N GLN A 195 -13.21 -1.85 2.57
CA GLN A 195 -12.02 -1.09 2.21
C GLN A 195 -12.41 0.34 1.87
N ILE A 196 -11.62 1.28 2.38
CA ILE A 196 -11.75 2.71 2.10
C ILE A 196 -10.43 3.19 1.53
N ILE A 197 -10.47 3.67 0.29
CA ILE A 197 -9.31 4.17 -0.43
C ILE A 197 -9.58 5.64 -0.74
N ASN A 198 -8.64 6.52 -0.35
CA ASN A 198 -8.66 7.92 -0.73
C ASN A 198 -7.39 8.21 -1.53
N GLU A 199 -7.56 8.71 -2.73
CA GLU A 199 -6.50 9.16 -3.60
C GLU A 199 -6.74 10.56 -4.09
N SER A 200 -5.68 11.31 -4.38
CA SER A 200 -5.81 12.59 -5.05
C SER A 200 -4.70 12.78 -6.08
N ARG A 201 -5.02 13.54 -7.14
CA ARG A 201 -4.09 13.99 -8.16
C ARG A 201 -4.08 15.50 -8.15
N ASN A 202 -2.92 16.08 -7.92
CA ASN A 202 -2.75 17.50 -7.73
C ASN A 202 -1.73 18.02 -8.74
N ASP A 203 -2.12 19.04 -9.49
CA ASP A 203 -1.22 19.67 -10.43
C ASP A 203 -1.42 21.18 -10.49
N ARG A 204 -0.32 21.92 -10.57
CA ARG A 204 -0.26 23.35 -10.77
C ARG A 204 0.71 23.67 -11.91
N LYS A 205 0.21 24.40 -12.92
CA LYS A 205 1.06 24.84 -14.02
C LYS A 205 2.06 25.90 -13.56
N TYR A 206 3.17 25.98 -14.25
CA TYR A 206 4.18 27.02 -14.03
C TYR A 206 3.57 28.41 -14.13
N GLN A 207 3.92 29.30 -13.20
CA GLN A 207 3.39 30.67 -13.05
C GLN A 207 1.87 30.75 -12.79
N SER A 208 1.20 29.66 -12.50
CA SER A 208 -0.22 29.65 -12.14
C SER A 208 -0.41 29.64 -10.63
N ASN A 209 -1.40 30.37 -10.13
CA ASN A 209 -1.82 30.29 -8.74
C ASN A 209 -2.88 29.20 -8.51
N LEU A 210 -3.42 28.62 -9.58
CA LEU A 210 -4.49 27.62 -9.49
C LEU A 210 -3.91 26.21 -9.34
N LEU A 211 -3.99 25.66 -8.14
CA LEU A 211 -3.76 24.22 -7.87
C LEU A 211 -5.05 23.47 -8.23
N ARG A 212 -4.97 22.61 -9.23
CA ARG A 212 -6.06 21.71 -9.59
C ARG A 212 -5.92 20.43 -8.79
N SER A 213 -6.94 20.10 -8.00
CA SER A 213 -7.00 18.87 -7.20
C SER A 213 -8.18 18.01 -7.66
N ARG A 214 -7.93 16.73 -7.88
CA ARG A 214 -8.95 15.73 -8.15
C ARG A 214 -8.82 14.66 -7.10
N THR A 215 -9.89 14.45 -6.33
CA THR A 215 -9.91 13.50 -5.22
C THR A 215 -10.89 12.38 -5.55
N GLU A 216 -10.47 11.15 -5.39
CA GLU A 216 -11.29 9.97 -5.55
C GLU A 216 -11.37 9.23 -4.21
N LYS A 217 -12.60 8.91 -3.80
CA LYS A 217 -12.86 8.09 -2.62
C LYS A 217 -13.61 6.83 -3.04
N LEU A 218 -13.00 5.68 -2.82
CA LEU A 218 -13.55 4.38 -3.14
C LEU A 218 -13.89 3.65 -1.83
N ASN A 219 -15.12 3.16 -1.73
CA ASN A 219 -15.55 2.24 -0.68
C ASN A 219 -15.90 0.90 -1.33
N ILE A 220 -15.27 -0.17 -0.84
CA ILE A 220 -15.46 -1.53 -1.33
C ILE A 220 -15.96 -2.39 -0.18
N TYR A 221 -17.02 -3.14 -0.43
CA TYR A 221 -17.54 -4.15 0.48
C TYR A 221 -17.48 -5.51 -0.22
N THR A 222 -16.93 -6.50 0.47
CA THR A 222 -16.87 -7.87 -0.08
C THR A 222 -17.37 -8.87 0.93
N ILE A 223 -18.06 -9.89 0.42
CA ILE A 223 -18.45 -11.09 1.18
C ILE A 223 -18.07 -12.30 0.31
N ASN A 224 -17.21 -13.17 0.85
CA ASN A 224 -16.81 -14.40 0.18
C ASN A 224 -17.17 -15.59 1.10
N LEU A 225 -17.75 -16.62 0.50
CA LEU A 225 -18.03 -17.90 1.12
C LEU A 225 -17.24 -18.96 0.35
N ASP A 226 -16.30 -19.62 1.02
CA ASP A 226 -15.43 -20.64 0.45
C ASP A 226 -15.70 -21.96 1.15
N PHE A 227 -16.14 -22.96 0.41
CA PHE A 227 -16.47 -24.30 0.87
C PHE A 227 -15.44 -25.29 0.35
N ASP A 228 -15.04 -26.18 1.22
CA ASP A 228 -14.16 -27.29 0.93
C ASP A 228 -14.89 -28.58 1.33
N LYS A 229 -15.03 -29.53 0.39
CA LYS A 229 -15.69 -30.81 0.61
C LYS A 229 -14.85 -31.94 0.05
N LYS A 230 -14.38 -32.80 0.93
CA LYS A 230 -13.70 -34.06 0.62
C LYS A 230 -14.70 -35.20 0.64
N PHE A 231 -14.83 -35.91 -0.46
CA PHE A 231 -15.72 -37.10 -0.58
C PHE A 231 -14.96 -38.39 -0.24
N ASP A 232 -13.72 -38.48 -0.71
CA ASP A 232 -12.80 -39.58 -0.48
C ASP A 232 -11.34 -39.10 -0.62
N ASP A 233 -10.36 -40.01 -0.58
CA ASP A 233 -8.95 -39.67 -0.65
C ASP A 233 -8.49 -39.15 -2.05
N LYS A 234 -9.32 -39.30 -3.08
CA LYS A 234 -9.02 -38.92 -4.45
C LYS A 234 -9.91 -37.78 -4.95
N ASN A 235 -11.04 -37.51 -4.31
CA ASN A 235 -12.06 -36.59 -4.77
C ASN A 235 -12.34 -35.52 -3.72
N GLU A 236 -12.03 -34.27 -4.10
CA GLU A 236 -12.26 -33.07 -3.31
C GLU A 236 -12.82 -31.97 -4.21
N ILE A 237 -13.78 -31.21 -3.72
CA ILE A 237 -14.42 -30.11 -4.44
C ILE A 237 -14.26 -28.83 -3.62
N TYR A 238 -13.79 -27.78 -4.27
CA TYR A 238 -13.79 -26.41 -3.78
C TYR A 238 -14.86 -25.62 -4.52
N TYR A 239 -15.75 -24.98 -3.81
CA TYR A 239 -16.78 -24.13 -4.41
C TYR A 239 -17.07 -22.94 -3.51
N GLY A 240 -17.67 -21.90 -4.05
CA GLY A 240 -17.87 -20.68 -3.27
C GLY A 240 -18.74 -19.66 -3.97
N PHE A 241 -18.96 -18.58 -3.25
CA PHE A 241 -19.75 -17.44 -3.69
C PHE A 241 -19.06 -16.15 -3.26
N GLU A 242 -19.04 -15.17 -4.17
CA GLU A 242 -18.48 -13.85 -3.94
C GLU A 242 -19.50 -12.76 -4.28
N LEU A 243 -19.66 -11.80 -3.35
CA LEU A 243 -20.36 -10.54 -3.58
C LEU A 243 -19.38 -9.40 -3.41
N LEU A 244 -19.38 -8.48 -4.38
CA LEU A 244 -18.56 -7.28 -4.35
C LEU A 244 -19.44 -6.07 -4.68
N PHE A 245 -19.38 -5.06 -3.82
CA PHE A 245 -20.06 -3.79 -4.00
C PHE A 245 -19.06 -2.64 -3.90
N ASN A 246 -19.00 -1.81 -4.96
CA ASN A 246 -18.11 -0.65 -5.06
C ASN A 246 -18.92 0.65 -5.12
N LYS A 247 -18.49 1.65 -4.34
CA LYS A 247 -19.00 3.02 -4.42
C LYS A 247 -17.84 3.97 -4.63
N ILE A 248 -17.85 4.70 -5.74
CA ILE A 248 -16.84 5.71 -6.08
C ILE A 248 -17.48 7.09 -5.98
N ASN A 249 -16.78 8.01 -5.31
CA ASN A 249 -17.09 9.44 -5.26
C ASN A 249 -15.86 10.20 -5.77
N SER A 250 -16.05 11.05 -6.75
CA SER A 250 -15.01 11.91 -7.36
C SER A 250 -15.47 13.36 -7.43
#